data_693c9e04bee5071580e0a663b7dc732d
#
_entry.id   693c9e04bee5071580e0a663b7dc732d
#
_cell.length_a   1.000
_cell.length_b   1.000
_cell.length_c   1.000
_cell.angle_alpha   90.00
_cell.angle_beta   90.00
_cell.angle_gamma   90.00
#
_symmetry.space_group_name_H-M   'P 1'
#
loop_
_entity.id
_entity.type
_entity.pdbx_description
1 polymer ?
#
loop_
_entity_poly.entity_id
_entity_poly.type
_entity_poly.pdbx_seq_one_letter_code
_entity_poly.pdbx_strand_id
1 'polypeptide(L)'
;MVLEVNTPEKFDIEGTEYNSKELSSHGILILRNLTYAEVKIREMINKKAIMTKARNAYISEIKKEIIKSKSGIDLSTLLSN
;
A
#
# COMPACT_ATOMS: atom_id res chain seq x y z
N MET A 1 0.78 22.82 -9.65
CA MET A 1 -0.44 22.04 -9.60
C MET A 1 -1.10 22.18 -8.24
N VAL A 2 -2.32 22.54 -8.24
CA VAL A 2 -3.03 22.67 -6.99
C VAL A 2 -3.62 21.31 -6.65
N LEU A 3 -3.18 20.75 -5.58
CA LEU A 3 -3.83 19.62 -5.04
C LEU A 3 -5.06 20.13 -4.32
N GLU A 4 -6.18 19.85 -4.94
CA GLU A 4 -7.45 20.14 -4.32
C GLU A 4 -7.68 19.17 -3.19
N VAL A 5 -6.92 19.33 -2.12
CA VAL A 5 -7.20 18.57 -0.93
C VAL A 5 -8.19 19.39 -0.14
N ASN A 6 -9.43 18.98 -0.16
CA ASN A 6 -10.46 19.61 0.64
C ASN A 6 -10.08 19.50 2.09
N THR A 7 -9.99 20.64 2.76
CA THR A 7 -9.73 20.67 4.19
C THR A 7 -10.96 20.11 4.88
N PRO A 8 -10.83 19.04 5.65
CA PRO A 8 -11.98 18.49 6.35
C PRO A 8 -12.47 19.45 7.41
N GLU A 9 -13.75 19.49 7.63
CA GLU A 9 -14.34 20.36 8.66
C GLU A 9 -13.90 19.91 10.04
N LYS A 10 -13.88 18.60 10.24
CA LYS A 10 -13.45 17.99 11.50
C LYS A 10 -12.34 17.00 11.22
N PHE A 11 -11.43 16.85 12.14
CA PHE A 11 -10.35 15.90 12.02
C PHE A 11 -9.97 15.34 13.38
N ASP A 12 -9.45 14.12 13.38
CA ASP A 12 -9.07 13.42 14.58
C ASP A 12 -7.55 13.29 14.65
N ILE A 13 -6.98 13.62 15.80
CA ILE A 13 -5.56 13.42 16.06
C ILE A 13 -5.42 12.65 17.36
N GLU A 14 -4.91 11.44 17.25
CA GLU A 14 -4.67 10.56 18.39
C GLU A 14 -5.89 10.39 19.27
N GLY A 15 -7.06 10.21 18.64
CA GLY A 15 -8.31 9.97 19.32
C GLY A 15 -9.07 11.20 19.77
N THR A 16 -8.54 12.39 19.53
CA THR A 16 -9.20 13.63 19.87
C THR A 16 -9.73 14.33 18.63
N GLU A 17 -11.00 14.66 18.61
CA GLU A 17 -11.61 15.35 17.48
C GLU A 17 -11.46 16.86 17.63
N TYR A 18 -11.03 17.49 16.53
CA TYR A 18 -10.86 18.92 16.45
C TYR A 18 -11.64 19.47 15.27
N ASN A 19 -11.95 20.77 15.33
CA ASN A 19 -12.61 21.47 14.23
C ASN A 19 -11.58 22.33 13.51
N SER A 20 -11.53 22.21 12.20
CA SER A 20 -10.55 22.97 11.39
C SER A 20 -10.74 24.48 11.48
N LYS A 21 -11.93 24.94 11.86
CA LYS A 21 -12.19 26.38 12.06
C LYS A 21 -11.40 26.94 13.22
N GLU A 22 -10.91 26.11 14.12
CA GLU A 22 -10.10 26.55 15.25
C GLU A 22 -8.64 26.79 14.85
N LEU A 23 -8.28 26.42 13.64
CA LEU A 23 -6.89 26.54 13.15
C LEU A 23 -6.64 27.89 12.49
N SER A 24 -5.44 28.41 12.69
CA SER A 24 -4.92 29.53 11.93
C SER A 24 -4.70 29.11 10.48
N SER A 25 -4.43 30.10 9.60
CA SER A 25 -4.07 29.81 8.21
C SER A 25 -2.88 28.87 8.12
N HIS A 26 -1.90 29.06 8.98
CA HIS A 26 -0.73 28.19 9.04
C HIS A 26 -1.13 26.77 9.48
N GLY A 27 -2.02 26.66 10.47
CA GLY A 27 -2.52 25.37 10.93
C GLY A 27 -3.29 24.62 9.85
N ILE A 28 -4.06 25.33 9.04
CA ILE A 28 -4.78 24.72 7.90
C ILE A 28 -3.78 24.13 6.89
N LEU A 29 -2.71 24.87 6.63
CA LEU A 29 -1.67 24.40 5.70
C LEU A 29 -1.01 23.11 6.21
N ILE A 30 -0.72 23.08 7.50
CA ILE A 30 -0.13 21.88 8.13
C ILE A 30 -1.12 20.71 8.06
N LEU A 31 -2.40 20.96 8.30
CA LEU A 31 -3.43 19.92 8.22
C LEU A 31 -3.52 19.34 6.82
N ARG A 32 -3.44 20.17 5.79
CA ARG A 32 -3.42 19.71 4.41
C ARG A 32 -2.22 18.82 4.12
N ASN A 33 -1.06 19.22 4.63
CA ASN A 33 0.16 18.43 4.47
C ASN A 33 0.05 17.08 5.16
N LEU A 34 -0.52 17.06 6.35
CA LEU A 34 -0.76 15.81 7.08
C LEU A 34 -1.69 14.90 6.29
N THR A 35 -2.80 15.44 5.79
CA THR A 35 -3.76 14.66 5.01
C THR A 35 -3.11 14.07 3.77
N TYR A 36 -2.30 14.86 3.08
CA TYR A 36 -1.57 14.41 1.90
C TYR A 36 -0.61 13.26 2.26
N ALA A 37 0.14 13.43 3.36
CA ALA A 37 1.07 12.40 3.81
C ALA A 37 0.35 11.09 4.15
N GLU A 38 -0.81 11.18 4.81
CA GLU A 38 -1.59 9.99 5.15
C GLU A 38 -2.09 9.26 3.91
N VAL A 39 -2.53 10.00 2.89
CA VAL A 39 -2.95 9.42 1.62
C VAL A 39 -1.78 8.70 0.95
N LYS A 40 -0.60 9.32 0.94
CA LYS A 40 0.60 8.72 0.34
C LYS A 40 1.04 7.47 1.07
N ILE A 41 0.95 7.46 2.39
CA ILE A 41 1.27 6.28 3.19
C ILE A 41 0.32 5.13 2.83
N ARG A 42 -0.97 5.42 2.71
CA ARG A 42 -1.97 4.41 2.35
C ARG A 42 -1.69 3.83 0.96
N GLU A 43 -1.35 4.69 0.00
CA GLU A 43 -0.99 4.25 -1.35
C GLU A 43 0.23 3.34 -1.33
N MET A 44 1.23 3.68 -0.51
CA MET A 44 2.44 2.87 -0.38
C MET A 44 2.16 1.53 0.27
N ILE A 45 1.29 1.48 1.28
CA ILE A 45 0.89 0.23 1.92
C ILE A 45 0.18 -0.67 0.90
N ASN A 46 -0.74 -0.10 0.12
CA ASN A 46 -1.45 -0.85 -0.92
C ASN A 46 -0.48 -1.37 -1.97
N LYS A 47 0.45 -0.55 -2.41
CA LYS A 47 1.46 -0.95 -3.39
C LYS A 47 2.34 -2.07 -2.85
N LYS A 48 2.76 -1.96 -1.58
CA LYS A 48 3.54 -3.00 -0.93
C LYS A 48 2.78 -4.33 -0.89
N ALA A 49 1.49 -4.30 -0.59
CA ALA A 49 0.67 -5.51 -0.55
C ALA A 49 0.63 -6.19 -1.92
N ILE A 50 0.43 -5.42 -2.99
CA ILE A 50 0.41 -5.93 -4.36
C ILE A 50 1.77 -6.52 -4.73
N MET A 51 2.85 -5.82 -4.43
CA MET A 51 4.19 -6.27 -4.75
C MET A 51 4.59 -7.51 -3.95
N THR A 52 4.14 -7.60 -2.69
CA THR A 52 4.38 -8.78 -1.86
C THR A 52 3.69 -10.01 -2.44
N LYS A 53 2.47 -9.83 -2.92
CA LYS A 53 1.72 -10.92 -3.58
C LYS A 53 2.45 -11.39 -4.84
N ALA A 54 2.91 -10.46 -5.66
CA ALA A 54 3.67 -10.78 -6.86
C ALA A 54 4.98 -11.50 -6.53
N ARG A 55 5.70 -11.02 -5.52
CA ARG A 55 6.92 -11.65 -5.05
C ARG A 55 6.68 -13.09 -4.64
N ASN A 56 5.63 -13.35 -3.87
CA ASN A 56 5.31 -14.68 -3.40
C ASN A 56 4.95 -15.62 -4.57
N ALA A 57 4.26 -15.10 -5.57
CA ALA A 57 3.95 -15.86 -6.77
C ALA A 57 5.22 -16.25 -7.53
N TYR A 58 6.15 -15.31 -7.69
CA TYR A 58 7.42 -15.57 -8.36
C TYR A 58 8.28 -16.57 -7.60
N ILE A 59 8.31 -16.50 -6.28
CA ILE A 59 9.03 -17.46 -5.45
C ILE A 59 8.46 -18.86 -5.67
N SER A 60 7.15 -18.99 -5.69
CA SER A 60 6.48 -20.27 -5.95
C SER A 60 6.89 -20.82 -7.31
N GLU A 61 6.91 -19.98 -8.34
CA GLU A 61 7.31 -20.38 -9.69
C GLU A 61 8.77 -20.85 -9.74
N ILE A 62 9.66 -20.13 -9.07
CA ILE A 62 11.08 -20.48 -9.02
C ILE A 62 11.27 -21.85 -8.33
N LYS A 63 10.54 -22.08 -7.24
CA LYS A 63 10.61 -23.36 -6.53
C LYS A 63 10.20 -24.52 -7.43
N LYS A 64 9.15 -24.33 -8.22
CA LYS A 64 8.71 -25.35 -9.18
C LYS A 64 9.78 -25.62 -10.22
N GLU A 65 10.42 -24.59 -10.74
CA GLU A 65 11.46 -24.73 -11.73
C GLU A 65 12.70 -25.42 -11.16
N ILE A 66 13.04 -25.16 -9.91
CA ILE A 66 14.17 -25.82 -9.25
C ILE A 66 13.91 -27.32 -9.13
N ILE A 67 12.72 -27.70 -8.70
CA ILE A 67 12.35 -29.12 -8.56
C ILE A 67 12.39 -29.81 -9.93
N LYS A 68 11.81 -29.16 -10.93
CA LYS A 68 11.80 -29.66 -12.29
C LYS A 68 13.22 -29.89 -12.82
N SER A 69 14.10 -28.93 -12.60
CA SER A 69 15.49 -28.97 -13.04
C SER A 69 16.25 -30.10 -12.35
N LYS A 70 16.10 -30.24 -11.04
CA LYS A 70 16.82 -31.24 -10.26
C LYS A 70 16.37 -32.67 -10.55
N SER A 71 15.07 -32.87 -10.72
CA SER A 71 14.52 -34.21 -10.93
C SER A 71 14.61 -34.68 -12.37
N GLY A 72 14.80 -33.77 -13.32
CA GLY A 72 14.74 -34.09 -14.73
C GLY A 72 13.34 -34.51 -15.17
N ILE A 73 12.34 -34.27 -14.33
CA ILE A 73 10.95 -34.64 -14.59
C ILE A 73 10.10 -33.40 -14.54
N ASP A 74 9.19 -33.28 -15.48
CA ASP A 74 8.22 -32.21 -15.47
C ASP A 74 7.09 -32.58 -14.50
N LEU A 75 7.06 -31.89 -13.37
CA LEU A 75 6.04 -32.13 -12.34
C LEU A 75 4.63 -31.89 -12.84
N SER A 76 4.45 -30.98 -13.79
CA SER A 76 3.13 -30.71 -14.33
C SER A 76 2.57 -31.91 -15.05
N THR A 77 3.42 -32.69 -15.67
CA THR A 77 3.04 -33.94 -16.32
C THR A 77 2.60 -34.99 -15.28
N LEU A 78 3.30 -35.06 -14.15
CA LEU A 78 2.94 -35.97 -13.07
C LEU A 78 1.65 -35.60 -12.40
N LEU A 79 1.42 -34.27 -12.25
CA LEU A 79 0.24 -33.77 -11.57
C LEU A 79 -1.01 -33.79 -12.46
N SER A 80 -0.84 -33.86 -13.76
CA SER A 80 -1.97 -33.84 -14.70
C SER A 80 -2.60 -35.18 -14.97
N ASN A 81 -2.08 -36.21 -14.39
CA ASN A 81 -2.64 -37.55 -14.54
C ASN A 81 -3.86 -37.79 -13.66
#